data_62c5c139df7d15a0e23e1ad351a00863
#
_entry.id   62c5c139df7d15a0e23e1ad351a00863
#
_cell.length_a   1.000
_cell.length_b   1.000
_cell.length_c   1.000
_cell.angle_alpha   90.00
_cell.angle_beta   90.00
_cell.angle_gamma   90.00
#
_symmetry.space_group_name_H-M   'P 1'
#
loop_
_entity.id
_entity.type
_entity.pdbx_description
1 polymer ?
#
loop_
_entity_poly.entity_id
_entity_poly.type
_entity_poly.pdbx_seq_one_letter_code
_entity_poly.pdbx_strand_id
1 'polypeptide(L)'
;MDKKYEALFTPFRIGTCEIKNRVIIPAMEGTNIVDNMAGPKFNEKSHDYYIERAKNDVGLFIPGMIPVYSMIMGKWLHKSPKVFEQARPVVEEIHANGSKIFFQLGAGFAGRNYTLATQMLKIAGNKALKTLTNPILHLNEMMVAPDEGEQMVWAPQYKARQLTVKEIRNYIEGYAKSAKLCKEIGVDGVEVHAVHEGYLMDQFTTKYTNHRTDEYG
;
A
#
# COMPACT_ATOMS: atom_id res chain seq x y z
N MET A 1 -34.90 -14.29 1.92
CA MET A 1 -34.13 -13.25 1.16
C MET A 1 -34.87 -12.96 -0.12
N ASP A 2 -34.93 -11.68 -0.53
CA ASP A 2 -35.55 -11.31 -1.82
C ASP A 2 -34.65 -11.85 -2.95
N LYS A 3 -35.28 -12.53 -3.95
CA LYS A 3 -34.58 -13.17 -5.10
C LYS A 3 -33.64 -12.22 -5.85
N LYS A 4 -33.95 -10.92 -5.88
CA LYS A 4 -33.10 -9.92 -6.54
C LYS A 4 -31.71 -9.76 -5.91
N TYR A 5 -31.54 -10.16 -4.65
CA TYR A 5 -30.26 -10.09 -3.93
C TYR A 5 -29.55 -11.45 -3.83
N GLU A 6 -30.12 -12.51 -4.35
CA GLU A 6 -29.56 -13.87 -4.26
C GLU A 6 -28.13 -13.93 -4.78
N ALA A 7 -27.82 -13.24 -5.87
CA ALA A 7 -26.50 -13.20 -6.46
C ALA A 7 -25.41 -12.62 -5.52
N LEU A 8 -25.78 -11.71 -4.60
CA LEU A 8 -24.83 -11.14 -3.63
C LEU A 8 -24.35 -12.17 -2.60
N PHE A 9 -25.18 -13.17 -2.33
CA PHE A 9 -24.91 -14.17 -1.30
C PHE A 9 -24.50 -15.54 -1.89
N THR A 10 -24.20 -15.58 -3.18
CA THR A 10 -23.59 -16.78 -3.80
C THR A 10 -22.07 -16.74 -3.65
N PRO A 11 -21.44 -17.88 -3.27
CA PRO A 11 -19.99 -17.98 -3.22
C PRO A 11 -19.33 -17.71 -4.57
N PHE A 12 -18.10 -17.25 -4.54
CA PHE A 12 -17.27 -17.09 -5.72
C PHE A 12 -15.79 -17.34 -5.39
N ARG A 13 -14.93 -17.35 -6.39
CA ARG A 13 -13.50 -17.62 -6.19
C ARG A 13 -12.64 -16.52 -6.82
N ILE A 14 -11.58 -16.15 -6.08
CA ILE A 14 -10.44 -15.36 -6.61
C ILE A 14 -9.22 -16.29 -6.57
N GLY A 15 -8.78 -16.76 -7.75
CA GLY A 15 -7.76 -17.78 -7.82
C GLY A 15 -8.18 -19.06 -7.09
N THR A 16 -7.41 -19.46 -6.09
CA THR A 16 -7.70 -20.63 -5.24
C THR A 16 -8.53 -20.31 -4.00
N CYS A 17 -8.71 -19.01 -3.69
CA CYS A 17 -9.45 -18.56 -2.52
C CYS A 17 -10.95 -18.54 -2.79
N GLU A 18 -11.73 -19.29 -1.99
CA GLU A 18 -13.19 -19.26 -2.03
C GLU A 18 -13.70 -18.23 -1.01
N ILE A 19 -14.63 -17.39 -1.47
CA ILE A 19 -15.25 -16.31 -0.71
C ILE A 19 -16.74 -16.61 -0.61
N LYS A 20 -17.28 -16.59 0.63
CA LYS A 20 -18.65 -17.06 0.93
C LYS A 20 -19.76 -16.25 0.25
N ASN A 21 -19.52 -15.00 -0.10
CA ASN A 21 -20.48 -14.09 -0.75
C ASN A 21 -19.77 -12.93 -1.43
N ARG A 22 -20.51 -12.05 -2.12
CA ARG A 22 -19.98 -10.88 -2.84
C ARG A 22 -20.03 -9.56 -2.06
N VAL A 23 -20.23 -9.63 -0.75
CA VAL A 23 -20.15 -8.45 0.12
C VAL A 23 -18.70 -8.24 0.51
N ILE A 24 -18.12 -7.14 0.07
CA ILE A 24 -16.69 -6.84 0.25
C ILE A 24 -16.55 -5.49 0.93
N ILE A 25 -15.69 -5.41 1.94
CA ILE A 25 -15.19 -4.14 2.48
C ILE A 25 -13.89 -3.80 1.75
N PRO A 26 -13.90 -2.81 0.84
CA PRO A 26 -12.71 -2.44 0.08
C PRO A 26 -11.73 -1.65 0.92
N ALA A 27 -10.52 -1.45 0.37
CA ALA A 27 -9.48 -0.69 1.01
C ALA A 27 -9.88 0.77 1.21
N MET A 28 -9.71 1.25 2.45
CA MET A 28 -9.91 2.65 2.83
C MET A 28 -8.72 3.12 3.68
N GLU A 29 -8.29 4.34 3.46
CA GLU A 29 -7.26 4.95 4.31
C GLU A 29 -7.72 5.01 5.78
N GLY A 30 -6.79 4.77 6.70
CA GLY A 30 -7.07 4.78 8.14
C GLY A 30 -7.65 3.49 8.71
N THR A 31 -7.95 2.49 7.88
CA THR A 31 -8.47 1.18 8.32
C THR A 31 -7.45 0.04 8.22
N ASN A 32 -6.22 0.34 7.90
CA ASN A 32 -5.13 -0.64 7.78
C ASN A 32 -4.83 -1.32 9.13
N ILE A 33 -4.76 -2.64 9.13
CA ILE A 33 -4.42 -3.46 10.31
C ILE A 33 -2.92 -3.39 10.60
N VAL A 34 -2.12 -3.46 9.55
CA VAL A 34 -0.68 -3.17 9.58
C VAL A 34 -0.45 -1.87 8.83
N ASP A 35 0.34 -0.98 9.39
CA ASP A 35 0.69 0.30 8.78
C ASP A 35 2.21 0.43 8.63
N ASN A 36 2.64 1.11 7.60
CA ASN A 36 4.04 1.46 7.38
C ASN A 36 4.22 2.88 6.81
N MET A 37 3.25 3.76 6.99
CA MET A 37 3.35 5.17 6.58
C MET A 37 4.54 5.86 7.24
N ALA A 38 4.49 5.93 8.57
CA ALA A 38 5.51 6.54 9.41
C ALA A 38 6.42 5.50 10.08
N GLY A 39 6.49 4.29 9.54
CA GLY A 39 7.21 3.14 10.05
C GLY A 39 6.28 1.99 10.42
N PRO A 40 6.82 0.76 10.43
CA PRO A 40 6.01 -0.44 10.64
C PRO A 40 5.35 -0.45 12.03
N LYS A 41 4.03 -0.57 12.07
CA LYS A 41 3.25 -0.70 13.31
C LYS A 41 2.00 -1.55 13.09
N PHE A 42 1.53 -2.20 14.15
CA PHE A 42 0.21 -2.82 14.22
C PHE A 42 -0.81 -1.76 14.67
N ASN A 43 -1.98 -1.77 14.06
CA ASN A 43 -3.07 -0.84 14.38
C ASN A 43 -4.18 -1.58 15.12
N GLU A 44 -4.08 -1.63 16.44
CA GLU A 44 -5.04 -2.31 17.32
C GLU A 44 -6.48 -1.75 17.14
N LYS A 45 -6.62 -0.47 16.85
CA LYS A 45 -7.95 0.17 16.68
C LYS A 45 -8.74 -0.38 15.49
N SER A 46 -8.07 -0.99 14.51
CA SER A 46 -8.74 -1.59 13.35
C SER A 46 -9.39 -2.94 13.67
N HIS A 47 -9.03 -3.59 14.77
CA HIS A 47 -9.56 -4.89 15.16
C HIS A 47 -11.09 -4.87 15.25
N ASP A 48 -11.65 -4.09 16.15
CA ASP A 48 -13.11 -4.05 16.38
C ASP A 48 -13.89 -3.69 15.13
N TYR A 49 -13.34 -2.77 14.32
CA TYR A 49 -13.95 -2.38 13.04
C TYR A 49 -14.17 -3.57 12.11
N TYR A 50 -13.18 -4.45 11.97
CA TYR A 50 -13.27 -5.60 11.08
C TYR A 50 -14.06 -6.75 11.69
N ILE A 51 -13.89 -7.02 12.99
CA ILE A 51 -14.56 -8.13 13.65
C ILE A 51 -16.07 -7.91 13.75
N GLU A 52 -16.52 -6.69 14.06
CA GLU A 52 -17.95 -6.36 14.02
C GLU A 52 -18.58 -6.70 12.67
N ARG A 53 -17.89 -6.38 11.58
CA ARG A 53 -18.37 -6.62 10.21
C ARG A 53 -18.26 -8.08 9.79
N ALA A 54 -17.25 -8.79 10.26
CA ALA A 54 -17.12 -10.22 10.02
C ALA A 54 -18.28 -11.01 10.64
N LYS A 55 -18.73 -10.61 11.84
CA LYS A 55 -19.93 -11.15 12.51
C LYS A 55 -21.23 -10.84 11.77
N ASN A 56 -21.22 -9.86 10.85
CA ASN A 56 -22.35 -9.45 10.04
C ASN A 56 -22.21 -9.83 8.56
N ASP A 57 -21.65 -11.00 8.28
CA ASP A 57 -21.70 -11.72 7.00
C ASP A 57 -20.92 -11.09 5.84
N VAL A 58 -19.94 -10.23 6.09
CA VAL A 58 -19.02 -9.78 5.04
C VAL A 58 -18.18 -10.95 4.54
N GLY A 59 -18.06 -11.12 3.23
CA GLY A 59 -17.30 -12.21 2.62
C GLY A 59 -15.80 -11.97 2.55
N LEU A 60 -15.40 -10.75 2.19
CA LEU A 60 -13.99 -10.39 2.01
C LEU A 60 -13.70 -9.02 2.60
N PHE A 61 -12.57 -8.93 3.28
CA PHE A 61 -11.98 -7.67 3.75
C PHE A 61 -10.71 -7.35 2.98
N ILE A 62 -10.59 -6.09 2.55
CA ILE A 62 -9.34 -5.54 2.02
C ILE A 62 -9.04 -4.29 2.87
N PRO A 63 -8.23 -4.41 3.95
CA PRO A 63 -7.84 -3.26 4.76
C PRO A 63 -7.09 -2.21 3.97
N GLY A 64 -7.02 -0.99 4.52
CA GLY A 64 -6.32 0.13 3.91
C GLY A 64 -4.88 -0.21 3.53
N MET A 65 -4.38 0.45 2.50
CA MET A 65 -3.09 0.19 1.86
C MET A 65 -1.93 0.25 2.84
N ILE A 66 -1.05 -0.75 2.76
CA ILE A 66 0.18 -0.84 3.54
C ILE A 66 1.36 -0.52 2.62
N PRO A 67 2.09 0.58 2.84
CA PRO A 67 3.30 0.87 2.07
C PRO A 67 4.37 -0.19 2.30
N VAL A 68 4.90 -0.80 1.23
CA VAL A 68 6.03 -1.75 1.36
C VAL A 68 7.33 -1.06 1.77
N TYR A 69 7.40 0.26 1.57
CA TYR A 69 8.49 1.12 2.01
C TYR A 69 7.94 2.35 2.73
N SER A 70 8.35 2.55 3.98
CA SER A 70 8.04 3.77 4.74
C SER A 70 8.92 4.90 4.26
N MET A 71 8.32 5.89 3.64
CA MET A 71 9.04 7.05 3.12
C MET A 71 9.54 7.95 4.24
N ILE A 72 8.82 8.04 5.35
CA ILE A 72 9.18 8.92 6.48
C ILE A 72 10.35 8.31 7.27
N MET A 73 10.33 6.98 7.50
CA MET A 73 11.34 6.30 8.31
C MET A 73 12.40 5.58 7.49
N GLY A 74 12.28 5.55 6.14
CA GLY A 74 13.19 4.81 5.27
C GLY A 74 13.23 3.30 5.54
N LYS A 75 12.10 2.69 5.94
CA LYS A 75 12.05 1.30 6.38
C LYS A 75 11.22 0.43 5.43
N TRP A 76 11.79 -0.69 5.04
CA TRP A 76 11.09 -1.75 4.32
C TRP A 76 10.19 -2.53 5.27
N LEU A 77 8.91 -2.69 4.91
CA LEU A 77 7.89 -3.40 5.70
C LEU A 77 8.32 -4.83 6.04
N HIS A 78 8.86 -5.57 5.06
CA HIS A 78 9.29 -6.96 5.24
C HIS A 78 10.44 -7.16 6.25
N LYS A 79 11.12 -6.09 6.68
CA LYS A 79 12.14 -6.15 7.75
C LYS A 79 11.55 -6.09 9.16
N SER A 80 10.23 -6.06 9.27
CA SER A 80 9.51 -5.95 10.55
C SER A 80 8.47 -7.07 10.71
N PRO A 81 8.85 -8.35 10.73
CA PRO A 81 7.91 -9.48 10.79
C PRO A 81 7.02 -9.43 12.04
N LYS A 82 7.48 -8.83 13.13
CA LYS A 82 6.71 -8.72 14.38
C LYS A 82 5.37 -8.03 14.23
N VAL A 83 5.24 -7.03 13.34
CA VAL A 83 3.95 -6.34 13.15
C VAL A 83 2.93 -7.22 12.43
N PHE A 84 3.38 -8.15 11.62
CA PHE A 84 2.52 -9.17 11.01
C PHE A 84 2.06 -10.18 12.06
N GLU A 85 2.97 -10.67 12.91
CA GLU A 85 2.59 -11.58 14.00
C GLU A 85 1.57 -10.95 14.96
N GLN A 86 1.65 -9.65 15.22
CA GLN A 86 0.64 -8.93 15.99
C GLN A 86 -0.73 -8.88 15.28
N ALA A 87 -0.76 -8.91 13.96
CA ALA A 87 -2.00 -8.92 13.16
C ALA A 87 -2.62 -10.32 13.04
N ARG A 88 -1.87 -11.41 13.31
CA ARG A 88 -2.35 -12.80 13.18
C ARG A 88 -3.66 -13.07 13.93
N PRO A 89 -3.86 -12.66 15.19
CA PRO A 89 -5.12 -12.91 15.91
C PRO A 89 -6.33 -12.29 15.20
N VAL A 90 -6.16 -11.11 14.57
CA VAL A 90 -7.23 -10.44 13.81
C VAL A 90 -7.60 -11.26 12.57
N VAL A 91 -6.61 -11.79 11.87
CA VAL A 91 -6.81 -12.66 10.69
C VAL A 91 -7.55 -13.95 11.10
N GLU A 92 -7.13 -14.58 12.18
CA GLU A 92 -7.75 -15.80 12.72
C GLU A 92 -9.21 -15.55 13.14
N GLU A 93 -9.51 -14.44 13.81
CA GLU A 93 -10.88 -14.09 14.20
C GLU A 93 -11.78 -13.77 13.00
N ILE A 94 -11.25 -13.12 11.97
CA ILE A 94 -11.96 -12.93 10.68
C ILE A 94 -12.31 -14.29 10.06
N HIS A 95 -11.35 -15.22 10.04
CA HIS A 95 -11.56 -16.58 9.52
C HIS A 95 -12.58 -17.36 10.35
N ALA A 96 -12.56 -17.23 11.68
CA ALA A 96 -13.54 -17.87 12.58
C ALA A 96 -14.99 -17.45 12.27
N ASN A 97 -15.19 -16.27 11.66
CA ASN A 97 -16.49 -15.79 11.17
C ASN A 97 -16.76 -16.18 9.69
N GLY A 98 -15.94 -17.06 9.10
CA GLY A 98 -16.11 -17.52 7.71
C GLY A 98 -15.77 -16.48 6.65
N SER A 99 -15.16 -15.37 7.01
CA SER A 99 -14.74 -14.30 6.08
C SER A 99 -13.31 -14.53 5.60
N LYS A 100 -12.95 -13.88 4.49
CA LYS A 100 -11.60 -13.86 3.94
C LYS A 100 -10.97 -12.47 4.07
N ILE A 101 -9.63 -12.41 4.05
CA ILE A 101 -8.90 -11.17 4.14
C ILE A 101 -7.73 -11.13 3.17
N PHE A 102 -7.63 -10.04 2.39
CA PHE A 102 -6.50 -9.73 1.54
C PHE A 102 -5.85 -8.45 2.05
N PHE A 103 -4.51 -8.42 2.15
CA PHE A 103 -3.83 -7.16 2.45
C PHE A 103 -3.52 -6.41 1.17
N GLN A 104 -3.88 -5.12 1.12
CA GLN A 104 -3.50 -4.25 0.02
C GLN A 104 -2.07 -3.72 0.27
N LEU A 105 -1.14 -4.07 -0.62
CA LEU A 105 0.25 -3.60 -0.59
C LEU A 105 0.46 -2.49 -1.62
N GLY A 106 1.13 -1.41 -1.23
CA GLY A 106 1.40 -0.28 -2.11
C GLY A 106 2.87 0.15 -2.09
N ALA A 107 3.31 0.85 -3.14
CA ALA A 107 4.64 1.47 -3.19
C ALA A 107 4.76 2.69 -2.24
N GLY A 108 3.67 3.03 -1.55
CA GLY A 108 3.55 4.26 -0.77
C GLY A 108 3.14 5.44 -1.64
N PHE A 109 3.23 6.64 -1.07
CA PHE A 109 2.83 7.89 -1.74
C PHE A 109 3.95 8.50 -2.60
N ALA A 110 4.96 7.72 -3.00
CA ALA A 110 5.98 8.16 -3.92
C ALA A 110 5.40 8.49 -5.30
N GLY A 111 6.10 9.30 -6.05
CA GLY A 111 5.71 9.67 -7.38
C GLY A 111 5.54 11.18 -7.56
N ARG A 112 5.04 11.57 -8.73
CA ARG A 112 4.80 12.97 -9.07
C ARG A 112 3.54 13.57 -8.44
N ASN A 113 2.78 12.78 -7.71
CA ASN A 113 1.57 13.25 -7.01
C ASN A 113 1.74 13.21 -5.48
N TYR A 114 2.87 13.71 -5.02
CA TYR A 114 3.24 13.60 -3.63
C TYR A 114 2.56 14.67 -2.75
N THR A 115 1.85 14.25 -1.72
CA THR A 115 1.18 15.12 -0.73
C THR A 115 2.02 15.30 0.54
N LEU A 116 3.18 15.95 0.42
CA LEU A 116 3.91 16.39 1.60
C LEU A 116 3.27 17.64 2.21
N ALA A 117 3.36 17.74 3.53
CA ALA A 117 3.10 19.01 4.21
C ALA A 117 3.94 20.12 3.57
N THR A 118 3.33 21.29 3.39
CA THR A 118 3.95 22.44 2.69
C THR A 118 5.34 22.80 3.23
N GLN A 119 5.58 22.59 4.53
CA GLN A 119 6.88 22.80 5.16
C GLN A 119 7.96 21.84 4.64
N MET A 120 7.63 20.56 4.43
CA MET A 120 8.58 19.59 3.91
C MET A 120 8.88 19.84 2.41
N LEU A 121 7.92 20.34 1.66
CA LEU A 121 8.13 20.77 0.28
C LEU A 121 9.12 21.95 0.19
N LYS A 122 9.05 22.91 1.12
CA LYS A 122 10.03 24.02 1.21
C LYS A 122 11.45 23.51 1.49
N ILE A 123 11.58 22.51 2.36
CA ILE A 123 12.88 21.86 2.63
C ILE A 123 13.36 21.13 1.38
N ALA A 124 12.50 20.34 0.72
CA ALA A 124 12.83 19.60 -0.49
C ALA A 124 13.26 20.50 -1.67
N GLY A 125 12.68 21.70 -1.78
CA GLY A 125 13.02 22.70 -2.79
C GLY A 125 14.34 23.43 -2.54
N ASN A 126 14.86 23.42 -1.32
CA ASN A 126 16.13 24.02 -0.98
C ASN A 126 17.25 22.96 -0.99
N LYS A 127 18.17 23.02 -1.95
CA LYS A 127 19.22 22.02 -2.16
C LYS A 127 20.07 21.79 -0.90
N ALA A 128 20.45 22.85 -0.19
CA ALA A 128 21.28 22.74 1.02
C ALA A 128 20.49 22.10 2.18
N LEU A 129 19.27 22.57 2.43
CA LEU A 129 18.40 22.01 3.46
C LEU A 129 18.04 20.55 3.16
N LYS A 130 17.72 20.24 1.90
CA LYS A 130 17.44 18.86 1.46
C LYS A 130 18.63 17.94 1.74
N THR A 131 19.85 18.36 1.37
CA THR A 131 21.06 17.56 1.60
C THR A 131 21.32 17.34 3.10
N LEU A 132 21.13 18.37 3.91
CA LEU A 132 21.34 18.31 5.37
C LEU A 132 20.30 17.41 6.08
N THR A 133 19.05 17.47 5.64
CA THR A 133 17.93 16.77 6.31
C THR A 133 17.64 15.39 5.73
N ASN A 134 18.16 15.06 4.55
CA ASN A 134 17.86 13.80 3.88
C ASN A 134 18.19 12.53 4.69
N PRO A 135 19.25 12.46 5.49
CA PRO A 135 19.51 11.29 6.34
C PRO A 135 18.40 10.99 7.36
N ILE A 136 17.57 11.98 7.68
CA ILE A 136 16.47 11.87 8.65
C ILE A 136 15.12 11.81 7.93
N LEU A 137 14.93 12.66 6.92
CA LEU A 137 13.63 12.84 6.26
C LEU A 137 13.46 12.02 4.97
N HIS A 138 14.52 11.36 4.49
CA HIS A 138 14.49 10.50 3.29
C HIS A 138 13.85 11.16 2.04
N LEU A 139 14.03 12.48 1.88
CA LEU A 139 13.39 13.26 0.81
C LEU A 139 13.77 12.80 -0.61
N ASN A 140 14.99 12.24 -0.78
CA ASN A 140 15.41 11.70 -2.07
C ASN A 140 14.65 10.44 -2.47
N GLU A 141 14.22 9.64 -1.49
CA GLU A 141 13.44 8.43 -1.68
C GLU A 141 11.95 8.72 -1.86
N MET A 142 11.50 9.85 -1.34
CA MET A 142 10.12 10.29 -1.44
C MET A 142 9.78 10.88 -2.81
N MET A 143 10.68 11.69 -3.37
CA MET A 143 10.47 12.40 -4.63
C MET A 143 11.06 11.60 -5.79
N VAL A 144 10.49 10.45 -6.06
CA VAL A 144 10.92 9.51 -7.12
C VAL A 144 9.79 9.23 -8.10
N ALA A 145 10.14 8.97 -9.35
CA ALA A 145 9.19 8.66 -10.41
C ALA A 145 9.82 7.67 -11.42
N PRO A 146 9.07 7.12 -12.37
CA PRO A 146 9.63 6.33 -13.47
C PRO A 146 10.72 7.09 -14.21
N ASP A 147 10.48 8.37 -14.53
CA ASP A 147 11.45 9.29 -15.11
C ASP A 147 11.49 10.64 -14.37
N GLU A 148 12.47 11.48 -14.69
CA GLU A 148 12.54 12.82 -14.11
C GLU A 148 11.39 13.68 -14.61
N GLY A 149 10.75 14.43 -13.72
CA GLY A 149 9.69 15.35 -14.10
C GLY A 149 9.08 16.10 -12.94
N GLU A 150 8.28 17.10 -13.29
CA GLU A 150 7.61 17.96 -12.33
C GLU A 150 6.51 17.22 -11.58
N GLN A 151 6.25 17.64 -10.33
CA GLN A 151 5.09 17.18 -9.56
C GLN A 151 3.80 17.59 -10.29
N MET A 152 2.85 16.67 -10.39
CA MET A 152 1.68 16.87 -11.26
C MET A 152 0.61 17.76 -10.64
N VAL A 153 0.39 17.70 -9.34
CA VAL A 153 -0.81 18.29 -8.71
C VAL A 153 -0.46 19.29 -7.61
N TRP A 154 0.32 18.89 -6.63
CA TRP A 154 0.44 19.65 -5.38
C TRP A 154 1.58 20.64 -5.33
N ALA A 155 2.63 20.42 -6.11
CA ALA A 155 3.84 21.22 -6.03
C ALA A 155 4.66 21.14 -7.34
N PRO A 156 4.16 21.66 -8.46
CA PRO A 156 4.81 21.53 -9.78
C PRO A 156 6.21 22.14 -9.85
N GLN A 157 6.54 23.05 -8.94
CA GLN A 157 7.88 23.63 -8.82
C GLN A 157 8.96 22.65 -8.32
N TYR A 158 8.56 21.48 -7.81
CA TYR A 158 9.49 20.44 -7.35
C TYR A 158 9.52 19.28 -8.32
N LYS A 159 10.73 18.82 -8.66
CA LYS A 159 10.93 17.69 -9.57
C LYS A 159 11.13 16.39 -8.82
N ALA A 160 10.47 15.35 -9.29
CA ALA A 160 10.80 13.98 -8.92
C ALA A 160 12.02 13.54 -9.73
N ARG A 161 12.95 12.83 -9.08
CA ARG A 161 14.07 12.19 -9.78
C ARG A 161 13.66 10.83 -10.35
N GLN A 162 14.34 10.41 -11.38
CA GLN A 162 14.18 9.08 -11.94
C GLN A 162 14.65 8.00 -10.95
N LEU A 163 13.85 6.94 -10.80
CA LEU A 163 14.27 5.73 -10.12
C LEU A 163 15.33 4.99 -10.93
N THR A 164 16.38 4.52 -10.26
CA THR A 164 17.32 3.58 -10.86
C THR A 164 16.66 2.20 -10.99
N VAL A 165 17.13 1.37 -11.93
CA VAL A 165 16.70 -0.03 -12.09
C VAL A 165 16.88 -0.81 -10.77
N LYS A 166 17.96 -0.56 -10.04
CA LYS A 166 18.21 -1.16 -8.72
C LYS A 166 17.10 -0.82 -7.71
N GLU A 167 16.65 0.43 -7.67
CA GLU A 167 15.59 0.86 -6.76
C GLU A 167 14.25 0.23 -7.16
N ILE A 168 13.94 0.14 -8.45
CA ILE A 168 12.73 -0.55 -8.93
C ILE A 168 12.76 -2.02 -8.48
N ARG A 169 13.87 -2.71 -8.65
CA ARG A 169 14.05 -4.09 -8.20
C ARG A 169 13.90 -4.24 -6.68
N ASN A 170 14.37 -3.25 -5.89
CA ASN A 170 14.16 -3.24 -4.45
C ASN A 170 12.67 -3.14 -4.09
N TYR A 171 11.87 -2.35 -4.83
CA TYR A 171 10.42 -2.31 -4.64
C TYR A 171 9.77 -3.66 -4.97
N ILE A 172 10.12 -4.28 -6.11
CA ILE A 172 9.62 -5.61 -6.49
C ILE A 172 9.92 -6.64 -5.40
N GLU A 173 11.16 -6.65 -4.90
CA GLU A 173 11.57 -7.52 -3.80
C GLU A 173 10.80 -7.19 -2.50
N GLY A 174 10.58 -5.91 -2.21
CA GLY A 174 9.80 -5.43 -1.08
C GLY A 174 8.37 -5.96 -1.09
N TYR A 175 7.70 -5.91 -2.26
CA TYR A 175 6.37 -6.50 -2.45
C TYR A 175 6.39 -8.02 -2.21
N ALA A 176 7.29 -8.74 -2.87
CA ALA A 176 7.37 -10.20 -2.78
C ALA A 176 7.61 -10.68 -1.34
N LYS A 177 8.55 -10.04 -0.63
CA LYS A 177 8.87 -10.38 0.76
C LYS A 177 7.74 -10.01 1.73
N SER A 178 7.07 -8.88 1.51
CA SER A 178 5.90 -8.49 2.33
C SER A 178 4.72 -9.43 2.10
N ALA A 179 4.44 -9.82 0.85
CA ALA A 179 3.42 -10.81 0.52
C ALA A 179 3.68 -12.17 1.18
N LYS A 180 4.96 -12.58 1.26
CA LYS A 180 5.36 -13.79 1.99
C LYS A 180 4.97 -13.70 3.48
N LEU A 181 5.24 -12.57 4.14
CA LEU A 181 4.83 -12.36 5.54
C LEU A 181 3.31 -12.36 5.71
N CYS A 182 2.56 -11.78 4.78
CA CYS A 182 1.09 -11.89 4.77
C CYS A 182 0.65 -13.36 4.78
N LYS A 183 1.22 -14.17 3.89
CA LYS A 183 0.93 -15.61 3.81
C LYS A 183 1.27 -16.34 5.12
N GLU A 184 2.39 -16.03 5.75
CA GLU A 184 2.86 -16.67 6.99
C GLU A 184 1.91 -16.45 8.17
N ILE A 185 1.18 -15.32 8.20
CA ILE A 185 0.16 -15.06 9.23
C ILE A 185 -1.25 -15.49 8.85
N GLY A 186 -1.42 -16.16 7.68
CA GLY A 186 -2.70 -16.71 7.25
C GLY A 186 -3.56 -15.79 6.38
N VAL A 187 -3.05 -14.62 5.94
CA VAL A 187 -3.76 -13.76 4.99
C VAL A 187 -4.00 -14.52 3.68
N ASP A 188 -5.24 -14.53 3.18
CA ASP A 188 -5.68 -15.35 2.06
C ASP A 188 -5.16 -14.87 0.69
N GLY A 189 -4.82 -13.58 0.58
CA GLY A 189 -4.28 -13.01 -0.64
C GLY A 189 -3.69 -11.63 -0.44
N VAL A 190 -3.07 -11.09 -1.48
CA VAL A 190 -2.62 -9.71 -1.52
C VAL A 190 -3.22 -9.00 -2.71
N GLU A 191 -3.64 -7.77 -2.50
CA GLU A 191 -4.02 -6.84 -3.55
C GLU A 191 -2.87 -5.88 -3.78
N VAL A 192 -2.51 -5.63 -5.03
CA VAL A 192 -1.50 -4.64 -5.39
C VAL A 192 -2.19 -3.31 -5.65
N HIS A 193 -1.86 -2.30 -4.83
CA HIS A 193 -2.33 -0.94 -5.03
C HIS A 193 -1.62 -0.33 -6.25
N ALA A 194 -2.23 -0.47 -7.42
CA ALA A 194 -1.62 -0.14 -8.70
C ALA A 194 -2.08 1.20 -9.26
N VAL A 195 -3.30 1.66 -8.95
CA VAL A 195 -3.88 2.90 -9.49
C VAL A 195 -4.53 3.72 -8.40
N HIS A 196 -3.99 4.93 -8.16
CA HIS A 196 -4.57 5.91 -7.25
C HIS A 196 -3.90 7.28 -7.42
N GLU A 197 -4.57 8.23 -8.07
CA GLU A 197 -4.19 9.65 -8.15
C GLU A 197 -2.75 9.92 -8.64
N GLY A 198 -2.14 9.02 -9.43
CA GLY A 198 -0.80 9.19 -9.96
C GLY A 198 0.32 8.89 -8.97
N TYR A 199 0.11 7.98 -8.02
CA TYR A 199 1.18 7.43 -7.19
C TYR A 199 2.20 6.63 -8.02
N LEU A 200 3.27 6.18 -7.39
CA LEU A 200 4.42 5.64 -8.11
C LEU A 200 4.06 4.51 -9.11
N MET A 201 3.19 3.59 -8.72
CA MET A 201 2.80 2.48 -9.60
C MET A 201 2.02 2.96 -10.83
N ASP A 202 1.07 3.90 -10.65
CA ASP A 202 0.27 4.46 -11.73
C ASP A 202 1.15 5.05 -12.83
N GLN A 203 2.23 5.72 -12.40
CA GLN A 203 3.12 6.43 -13.31
C GLN A 203 3.92 5.49 -14.22
N PHE A 204 4.10 4.22 -13.83
CA PHE A 204 4.69 3.20 -14.71
C PHE A 204 3.72 2.72 -15.80
N THR A 205 2.42 2.89 -15.61
CA THR A 205 1.39 2.31 -16.49
C THR A 205 1.03 3.17 -17.70
N THR A 206 1.52 4.40 -17.78
CA THR A 206 1.15 5.34 -18.82
C THR A 206 2.35 6.02 -19.48
N LYS A 207 2.31 6.15 -20.81
CA LYS A 207 3.31 6.88 -21.61
C LYS A 207 3.38 8.37 -21.27
N TYR A 208 2.41 8.91 -20.58
CA TYR A 208 2.42 10.31 -20.14
C TYR A 208 3.43 10.57 -19.01
N THR A 209 3.70 9.58 -18.20
CA THR A 209 4.56 9.68 -17.01
C THR A 209 5.74 8.71 -17.02
N ASN A 210 5.81 7.79 -18.00
CA ASN A 210 6.89 6.82 -18.14
C ASN A 210 7.49 6.90 -19.55
N HIS A 211 8.62 7.59 -19.67
CA HIS A 211 9.39 7.71 -20.91
C HIS A 211 10.72 6.94 -20.83
N ARG A 212 10.79 5.95 -19.92
CA ARG A 212 11.98 5.10 -19.80
C ARG A 212 12.24 4.34 -21.08
N THR A 213 13.51 4.05 -21.32
CA THR A 213 13.99 3.26 -22.48
C THR A 213 14.61 1.94 -22.04
N ASP A 214 14.56 1.62 -20.75
CA ASP A 214 14.99 0.33 -20.21
C ASP A 214 13.82 -0.66 -20.06
N GLU A 215 14.06 -1.81 -19.41
CA GLU A 215 13.07 -2.89 -19.23
C GLU A 215 11.77 -2.47 -18.50
N TYR A 216 11.71 -1.25 -17.95
CA TYR A 216 10.54 -0.69 -17.22
C TYR A 216 9.89 0.48 -17.99
N GLY A 217 10.22 0.67 -19.27
CA GLY A 217 9.63 1.65 -20.18
C GLY A 217 8.40 1.17 -20.95
#